data_b84ef8773087df0ab22d7c0c0d12a009
#
_entry.id   b84ef8773087df0ab22d7c0c0d12a009
#
_cell.length_a   1.000
_cell.length_b   1.000
_cell.length_c   1.000
_cell.angle_alpha   90.00
_cell.angle_beta   90.00
_cell.angle_gamma   90.00
#
_symmetry.space_group_name_H-M   'P 1'
#
loop_
_entity.id
_entity.type
_entity.pdbx_description
1 polymer ?
#
loop_
_entity_poly.entity_id
_entity_poly.type
_entity_poly.pdbx_seq_one_letter_code
_entity_poly.pdbx_strand_id
1 'polypeptide(L)'
;MFSKATYTARREELKKLVKDGIILLFGNNDSPFNGPHNGYAPFRQDSSFLYYFGQKRDGLVGVIDIDNNKETLIGDDIDIEDIVWFGSVHTVADMASEVGVAHSAPMKALRTIVADALRQHRRIHFLPPYRYDIKIQIMDLLGIHPNQQKEAASLDLIHAVVKMRSTKTQEEIEELERAAVIGYKMHTTAMAITRPGLTEKFVGGQIDGTANSYGATTSFATIYSQHGEIMHGNPSMAELQDGRLVLCDCGGETLEHYCSDNTRTFPINGKFTQRQLEIYSVVEKAHDYALELAKPGVKYMDVHFGVCKIIFDGMKELGLAKGDTEEAVRQGAHAMFLPHGLGHMMGMDVHDM
;
A
#
# COMPACT_ATOMS: atom_id res chain seq x y z
N MET A 1 1.14 13.54 10.66
CA MET A 1 0.09 12.90 11.50
C MET A 1 -1.19 13.69 11.33
N PHE A 2 -2.32 13.02 11.14
CA PHE A 2 -3.63 13.67 11.12
C PHE A 2 -4.00 14.24 12.50
N SER A 3 -5.13 14.94 12.57
CA SER A 3 -5.57 15.52 13.81
C SER A 3 -6.04 14.45 14.82
N LYS A 4 -5.93 14.76 16.11
CA LYS A 4 -6.51 13.94 17.19
C LYS A 4 -7.98 13.61 16.94
N ALA A 5 -8.75 14.58 16.42
CA ALA A 5 -10.16 14.42 16.11
C ALA A 5 -10.40 13.37 15.01
N THR A 6 -9.55 13.31 14.00
CA THR A 6 -9.60 12.32 12.90
C THR A 6 -9.47 10.91 13.43
N TYR A 7 -8.43 10.63 14.24
CA TYR A 7 -8.24 9.29 14.82
C TYR A 7 -9.36 8.89 15.77
N THR A 8 -9.84 9.82 16.59
CA THR A 8 -10.98 9.58 17.48
C THR A 8 -12.24 9.24 16.67
N ALA A 9 -12.56 10.00 15.63
CA ALA A 9 -13.72 9.75 14.78
C ALA A 9 -13.63 8.39 14.07
N ARG A 10 -12.44 8.01 13.59
CA ARG A 10 -12.20 6.70 12.96
C ARG A 10 -12.47 5.55 13.93
N ARG A 11 -11.99 5.62 15.18
CA ARG A 11 -12.25 4.58 16.18
C ARG A 11 -13.71 4.53 16.62
N GLU A 12 -14.37 5.68 16.76
CA GLU A 12 -15.80 5.73 17.05
C GLU A 12 -16.66 5.10 15.97
N GLU A 13 -16.33 5.33 14.70
CA GLU A 13 -17.03 4.69 13.58
C GLU A 13 -16.74 3.18 13.53
N LEU A 14 -15.51 2.76 13.78
CA LEU A 14 -15.14 1.35 13.86
C LEU A 14 -15.96 0.61 14.95
N LYS A 15 -16.10 1.22 16.14
CA LYS A 15 -16.92 0.64 17.24
C LYS A 15 -18.38 0.44 16.84
N LYS A 16 -18.97 1.39 16.10
CA LYS A 16 -20.37 1.27 15.59
C LYS A 16 -20.52 0.15 14.58
N LEU A 17 -19.52 -0.08 13.75
CA LEU A 17 -19.55 -1.10 12.69
C LEU A 17 -19.35 -2.51 13.25
N VAL A 18 -18.41 -2.70 14.19
CA VAL A 18 -18.10 -4.00 14.79
C VAL A 18 -19.10 -4.38 15.91
N LYS A 19 -19.56 -3.41 16.69
CA LYS A 19 -20.68 -3.46 17.67
C LYS A 19 -20.37 -4.03 19.05
N ASP A 20 -19.55 -5.05 19.20
CA ASP A 20 -19.27 -5.71 20.50
C ASP A 20 -17.82 -6.19 20.59
N GLY A 21 -17.41 -6.67 21.76
CA GLY A 21 -16.14 -7.36 21.99
C GLY A 21 -14.93 -6.42 22.12
N ILE A 22 -13.76 -7.00 21.89
CA ILE A 22 -12.47 -6.30 21.93
C ILE A 22 -11.80 -6.41 20.57
N ILE A 23 -11.37 -5.26 20.01
CA ILE A 23 -10.57 -5.21 18.80
C ILE A 23 -9.09 -5.10 19.19
N LEU A 24 -8.26 -5.97 18.60
CA LEU A 24 -6.81 -5.91 18.68
C LEU A 24 -6.26 -5.48 17.32
N LEU A 25 -5.63 -4.31 17.28
CA LEU A 25 -4.89 -3.81 16.11
C LEU A 25 -3.41 -3.88 16.43
N PHE A 26 -2.74 -4.85 15.85
CA PHE A 26 -1.30 -5.05 16.06
C PHE A 26 -0.52 -4.09 15.15
N GLY A 27 0.36 -3.30 15.76
CA GLY A 27 1.41 -2.63 15.02
C GLY A 27 2.51 -3.62 14.65
N ASN A 28 3.33 -3.24 13.70
CA ASN A 28 4.51 -4.02 13.32
C ASN A 28 5.61 -3.91 14.39
N ASN A 29 6.40 -4.94 14.52
CA ASN A 29 7.64 -4.91 15.29
C ASN A 29 8.81 -4.64 14.33
N ASP A 30 9.84 -3.95 14.82
CA ASP A 30 11.10 -3.92 14.09
C ASP A 30 11.68 -5.34 14.03
N SER A 31 12.31 -5.64 12.92
CA SER A 31 12.90 -6.96 12.69
C SER A 31 14.28 -6.79 12.06
N PRO A 32 15.33 -7.32 12.66
CA PRO A 32 16.66 -7.21 12.11
C PRO A 32 16.72 -7.90 10.76
N PHE A 33 17.33 -7.22 9.78
CA PHE A 33 17.47 -7.77 8.44
C PHE A 33 18.52 -8.91 8.41
N ASN A 34 19.59 -8.76 9.17
CA ASN A 34 20.65 -9.75 9.24
C ASN A 34 21.42 -9.61 10.57
N GLY A 35 21.30 -10.61 11.43
CA GLY A 35 21.88 -10.57 12.78
C GLY A 35 21.08 -9.69 13.76
N PRO A 36 21.35 -9.79 15.06
CA PRO A 36 20.48 -9.21 16.09
C PRO A 36 20.45 -7.67 16.14
N HIS A 37 21.41 -6.97 15.51
CA HIS A 37 21.52 -5.51 15.58
C HIS A 37 21.59 -4.84 14.20
N ASN A 38 21.37 -5.58 13.10
CA ASN A 38 21.49 -5.08 11.75
C ASN A 38 20.09 -4.84 11.13
N GLY A 39 19.35 -3.87 11.66
CA GLY A 39 18.11 -3.39 11.07
C GLY A 39 18.39 -2.27 10.06
N TYR A 40 18.51 -2.58 8.78
CA TYR A 40 18.74 -1.58 7.73
C TYR A 40 17.55 -1.36 6.80
N ALA A 41 16.48 -2.09 6.95
CA ALA A 41 15.24 -1.74 6.26
C ALA A 41 14.57 -0.61 7.04
N PRO A 42 14.09 0.46 6.40
CA PRO A 42 13.30 1.46 7.10
C PRO A 42 12.07 0.78 7.69
N PHE A 43 11.87 0.99 9.01
CA PHE A 43 10.69 0.47 9.67
C PHE A 43 9.42 1.03 9.03
N ARG A 44 8.46 0.18 8.73
CA ARG A 44 7.16 0.54 8.21
C ARG A 44 6.07 -0.04 9.11
N GLN A 45 5.29 0.84 9.71
CA GLN A 45 4.18 0.46 10.60
C GLN A 45 3.02 -0.15 9.80
N ASP A 46 2.21 -1.02 10.44
CA ASP A 46 1.00 -1.59 9.88
C ASP A 46 -0.01 -0.50 9.48
N SER A 47 -0.56 -0.58 8.28
CA SER A 47 -1.45 0.44 7.73
C SER A 47 -2.77 0.56 8.50
N SER A 48 -3.35 -0.55 8.96
CA SER A 48 -4.59 -0.50 9.74
C SER A 48 -4.34 0.04 11.14
N PHE A 49 -3.22 -0.31 11.78
CA PHE A 49 -2.81 0.30 13.03
C PHE A 49 -2.62 1.82 12.87
N LEU A 50 -1.89 2.25 11.83
CA LEU A 50 -1.71 3.68 11.52
C LEU A 50 -3.03 4.41 11.28
N TYR A 51 -3.96 3.80 10.56
CA TYR A 51 -5.25 4.39 10.24
C TYR A 51 -6.06 4.74 11.50
N TYR A 52 -5.97 3.91 12.55
CA TYR A 52 -6.74 4.09 13.79
C TYR A 52 -5.95 4.72 14.94
N PHE A 53 -4.63 4.53 14.99
CA PHE A 53 -3.78 4.98 16.10
C PHE A 53 -2.68 5.97 15.70
N GLY A 54 -2.39 6.16 14.43
CA GLY A 54 -1.48 7.20 13.92
C GLY A 54 -0.02 7.12 14.37
N GLN A 55 0.34 6.18 15.22
CA GLN A 55 1.67 6.08 15.81
C GLN A 55 2.61 5.23 14.96
N LYS A 56 3.83 5.76 14.71
CA LYS A 56 4.80 5.16 13.79
C LYS A 56 5.86 4.29 14.47
N ARG A 57 5.91 4.29 15.80
CA ARG A 57 6.85 3.48 16.58
C ARG A 57 6.49 2.00 16.49
N ASP A 58 7.47 1.14 16.46
CA ASP A 58 7.34 -0.31 16.54
C ASP A 58 6.84 -0.80 17.90
N GLY A 59 6.46 -2.07 17.99
CA GLY A 59 6.11 -2.74 19.25
C GLY A 59 4.84 -2.20 19.94
N LEU A 60 3.91 -1.60 19.19
CA LEU A 60 2.66 -1.06 19.72
C LEU A 60 1.46 -1.96 19.36
N VAL A 61 0.46 -2.00 20.26
CA VAL A 61 -0.84 -2.63 19.99
C VAL A 61 -1.96 -1.69 20.42
N GLY A 62 -2.88 -1.43 19.51
CA GLY A 62 -4.12 -0.72 19.80
C GLY A 62 -5.20 -1.67 20.30
N VAL A 63 -5.76 -1.39 21.46
CA VAL A 63 -6.89 -2.16 22.03
C VAL A 63 -8.11 -1.27 22.10
N ILE A 64 -9.20 -1.68 21.44
CA ILE A 64 -10.50 -1.02 21.51
C ILE A 64 -11.50 -1.96 22.16
N ASP A 65 -11.81 -1.72 23.42
CA ASP A 65 -12.82 -2.44 24.19
C ASP A 65 -14.18 -1.77 23.97
N ILE A 66 -14.97 -2.33 23.05
CA ILE A 66 -16.25 -1.76 22.63
C ILE A 66 -17.27 -1.80 23.79
N ASP A 67 -17.35 -2.93 24.49
CA ASP A 67 -18.35 -3.15 25.52
C ASP A 67 -18.17 -2.22 26.73
N ASN A 68 -16.92 -1.87 27.05
CA ASN A 68 -16.58 -0.95 28.13
C ASN A 68 -16.30 0.49 27.65
N ASN A 69 -16.43 0.74 26.34
CA ASN A 69 -16.09 2.01 25.71
C ASN A 69 -14.71 2.52 26.13
N LYS A 70 -13.71 1.67 26.07
CA LYS A 70 -12.35 1.94 26.52
C LYS A 70 -11.34 1.67 25.42
N GLU A 71 -10.49 2.65 25.17
CA GLU A 71 -9.38 2.54 24.22
C GLU A 71 -8.07 2.57 24.99
N THR A 72 -7.12 1.72 24.62
CA THR A 72 -5.80 1.65 25.27
C THR A 72 -4.71 1.47 24.22
N LEU A 73 -3.68 2.29 24.28
CA LEU A 73 -2.45 2.06 23.52
C LEU A 73 -1.50 1.23 24.39
N ILE A 74 -1.13 0.06 23.90
CA ILE A 74 -0.23 -0.88 24.59
C ILE A 74 1.15 -0.78 23.98
N GLY A 75 2.17 -0.70 24.83
CA GLY A 75 3.58 -0.68 24.44
C GLY A 75 4.46 -0.43 25.65
N ASP A 76 5.73 -0.68 25.53
CA ASP A 76 6.71 -0.39 26.59
C ASP A 76 7.42 0.93 26.29
N ASP A 77 7.67 1.74 27.32
CA ASP A 77 8.50 2.92 27.19
C ASP A 77 9.96 2.50 26.98
N ILE A 78 10.70 3.33 26.26
CA ILE A 78 12.12 3.13 26.04
C ILE A 78 12.90 3.39 27.33
N ASP A 79 14.02 2.72 27.49
CA ASP A 79 14.91 2.93 28.63
C ASP A 79 15.97 4.00 28.36
N ILE A 80 16.87 4.22 29.34
CA ILE A 80 17.92 5.24 29.24
C ILE A 80 18.98 4.87 28.20
N GLU A 81 19.19 3.59 27.94
CA GLU A 81 20.13 3.12 26.93
C GLU A 81 19.61 3.43 25.53
N ASP A 82 18.32 3.18 25.28
CA ASP A 82 17.68 3.53 24.02
C ASP A 82 17.73 5.04 23.74
N ILE A 83 17.58 5.89 24.80
CA ILE A 83 17.69 7.34 24.66
C ILE A 83 19.09 7.76 24.16
N VAL A 84 20.13 7.05 24.56
CA VAL A 84 21.51 7.32 24.10
C VAL A 84 21.64 7.07 22.59
N TRP A 85 20.95 6.04 22.07
CA TRP A 85 21.03 5.66 20.66
C TRP A 85 20.06 6.43 19.75
N PHE A 86 18.85 6.70 20.24
CA PHE A 86 17.76 7.21 19.41
C PHE A 86 17.31 8.63 19.80
N GLY A 87 17.87 9.20 20.84
CA GLY A 87 17.44 10.49 21.39
C GLY A 87 16.17 10.36 22.25
N SER A 88 15.65 11.50 22.69
CA SER A 88 14.39 11.56 23.46
C SER A 88 13.20 11.21 22.58
N VAL A 89 12.44 10.20 22.97
CA VAL A 89 11.17 9.81 22.32
C VAL A 89 10.01 9.97 23.28
N HIS A 90 8.81 10.15 22.70
CA HIS A 90 7.58 10.26 23.48
C HIS A 90 7.28 8.96 24.21
N THR A 91 6.78 9.07 25.44
CA THR A 91 6.27 7.91 26.18
C THR A 91 5.02 7.34 25.48
N VAL A 92 4.66 6.09 25.78
CA VAL A 92 3.41 5.49 25.27
C VAL A 92 2.18 6.31 25.71
N ALA A 93 2.24 6.93 26.89
CA ALA A 93 1.18 7.82 27.37
C ALA A 93 1.06 9.11 26.52
N ASP A 94 2.19 9.72 26.15
CA ASP A 94 2.20 10.89 25.26
C ASP A 94 1.62 10.53 23.90
N MET A 95 2.11 9.45 23.29
CA MET A 95 1.62 8.94 22.01
C MET A 95 0.11 8.64 22.02
N ALA A 96 -0.39 8.02 23.10
CA ALA A 96 -1.82 7.79 23.28
C ALA A 96 -2.61 9.11 23.29
N SER A 97 -2.12 10.11 24.07
CA SER A 97 -2.75 11.42 24.17
C SER A 97 -2.80 12.16 22.83
N GLU A 98 -1.76 12.08 22.01
CA GLU A 98 -1.68 12.70 20.69
C GLU A 98 -2.81 12.28 19.75
N VAL A 99 -3.23 11.02 19.86
CA VAL A 99 -4.28 10.44 19.01
C VAL A 99 -5.64 10.28 19.71
N GLY A 100 -5.77 10.88 20.90
CA GLY A 100 -7.05 10.90 21.62
C GLY A 100 -7.38 9.61 22.37
N VAL A 101 -6.40 8.79 22.67
CA VAL A 101 -6.54 7.61 23.53
C VAL A 101 -6.23 8.00 24.97
N ALA A 102 -7.18 7.77 25.89
CA ALA A 102 -7.04 8.20 27.28
C ALA A 102 -6.17 7.26 28.15
N HIS A 103 -5.94 6.05 27.69
CA HIS A 103 -5.23 5.03 28.48
C HIS A 103 -4.02 4.49 27.70
N SER A 104 -2.94 4.26 28.43
CA SER A 104 -1.81 3.48 27.97
C SER A 104 -1.45 2.40 28.99
N ALA A 105 -0.79 1.34 28.55
CA ALA A 105 -0.31 0.28 29.44
C ALA A 105 0.90 -0.43 28.84
N PRO A 106 1.78 -1.03 29.67
CA PRO A 106 2.92 -1.78 29.18
C PRO A 106 2.47 -3.08 28.48
N MET A 107 3.32 -3.61 27.58
CA MET A 107 3.03 -4.78 26.74
C MET A 107 2.56 -5.99 27.55
N LYS A 108 3.11 -6.18 28.75
CA LYS A 108 2.67 -7.27 29.67
C LYS A 108 1.18 -7.22 30.03
N ALA A 109 0.54 -6.04 29.98
CA ALA A 109 -0.87 -5.89 30.30
C ALA A 109 -1.79 -6.50 29.23
N LEU A 110 -1.33 -6.61 27.96
CA LEU A 110 -2.11 -7.15 26.86
C LEU A 110 -2.60 -8.57 27.15
N ARG A 111 -1.73 -9.43 27.70
CA ARG A 111 -2.10 -10.82 28.07
C ARG A 111 -3.22 -10.85 29.11
N THR A 112 -3.19 -9.96 30.10
CA THR A 112 -4.25 -9.88 31.12
C THR A 112 -5.57 -9.42 30.51
N ILE A 113 -5.55 -8.38 29.67
CA ILE A 113 -6.75 -7.85 28.99
C ILE A 113 -7.40 -8.95 28.14
N VAL A 114 -6.61 -9.68 27.36
CA VAL A 114 -7.10 -10.76 26.49
C VAL A 114 -7.64 -11.93 27.33
N ALA A 115 -6.91 -12.34 28.38
CA ALA A 115 -7.35 -13.44 29.26
C ALA A 115 -8.65 -13.10 30.01
N ASP A 116 -8.83 -11.86 30.43
CA ASP A 116 -10.06 -11.38 31.06
C ASP A 116 -11.25 -11.42 30.09
N ALA A 117 -11.04 -11.00 28.84
CA ALA A 117 -12.06 -11.07 27.81
C ALA A 117 -12.47 -12.53 27.50
N LEU A 118 -11.49 -13.44 27.38
CA LEU A 118 -11.75 -14.87 27.15
C LEU A 118 -12.52 -15.50 28.31
N ARG A 119 -12.17 -15.19 29.58
CA ARG A 119 -12.89 -15.67 30.76
C ARG A 119 -14.36 -15.21 30.82
N GLN A 120 -14.61 -14.02 30.27
CA GLN A 120 -15.95 -13.44 30.17
C GLN A 120 -16.68 -13.85 28.87
N HIS A 121 -16.13 -14.77 28.09
CA HIS A 121 -16.67 -15.23 26.82
C HIS A 121 -16.93 -14.07 25.80
N ARG A 122 -16.15 -13.01 25.88
CA ARG A 122 -16.27 -11.86 24.96
C ARG A 122 -15.58 -12.18 23.63
N ARG A 123 -16.11 -11.63 22.58
CA ARG A 123 -15.49 -11.74 21.24
C ARG A 123 -14.17 -10.97 21.19
N ILE A 124 -13.19 -11.56 20.54
CA ILE A 124 -11.92 -10.89 20.26
C ILE A 124 -11.76 -10.80 18.75
N HIS A 125 -11.61 -9.56 18.27
CA HIS A 125 -11.49 -9.26 16.86
C HIS A 125 -10.05 -8.92 16.52
N PHE A 126 -9.52 -9.53 15.46
CA PHE A 126 -8.23 -9.21 14.87
C PHE A 126 -8.32 -9.36 13.35
N LEU A 127 -7.43 -8.65 12.62
CA LEU A 127 -7.29 -8.77 11.17
C LEU A 127 -6.40 -9.96 10.81
N PRO A 128 -6.53 -10.54 9.61
CA PRO A 128 -5.65 -11.62 9.16
C PRO A 128 -4.18 -11.19 9.25
N PRO A 129 -3.35 -11.87 10.08
CA PRO A 129 -1.95 -11.48 10.23
C PRO A 129 -1.14 -11.95 9.03
N TYR A 130 -0.27 -11.09 8.52
CA TYR A 130 0.65 -11.39 7.42
C TYR A 130 2.11 -11.58 7.89
N ARG A 131 2.49 -10.99 9.05
CA ARG A 131 3.82 -11.13 9.64
C ARG A 131 3.91 -12.31 10.59
N TYR A 132 5.02 -13.03 10.59
CA TYR A 132 5.19 -14.22 11.44
C TYR A 132 5.32 -13.90 12.93
N ASP A 133 5.94 -12.78 13.29
CA ASP A 133 6.01 -12.29 14.67
C ASP A 133 4.62 -12.04 15.26
N ILE A 134 3.73 -11.39 14.50
CA ILE A 134 2.33 -11.18 14.91
C ILE A 134 1.57 -12.50 14.98
N LYS A 135 1.82 -13.43 14.06
CA LYS A 135 1.21 -14.78 14.13
C LYS A 135 1.59 -15.51 15.40
N ILE A 136 2.84 -15.43 15.83
CA ILE A 136 3.30 -16.01 17.10
C ILE A 136 2.63 -15.30 18.27
N GLN A 137 2.56 -13.98 18.27
CA GLN A 137 1.90 -13.21 19.33
C GLN A 137 0.42 -13.55 19.46
N ILE A 138 -0.32 -13.70 18.36
CA ILE A 138 -1.73 -14.15 18.37
C ILE A 138 -1.84 -15.58 18.91
N MET A 139 -0.95 -16.48 18.52
CA MET A 139 -0.91 -17.83 19.05
C MET A 139 -0.71 -17.85 20.57
N ASP A 140 0.22 -17.03 21.08
CA ASP A 140 0.50 -16.92 22.51
C ASP A 140 -0.63 -16.29 23.32
N LEU A 141 -1.40 -15.38 22.71
CA LEU A 141 -2.52 -14.70 23.36
C LEU A 141 -3.83 -15.50 23.30
N LEU A 142 -4.12 -16.11 22.17
CA LEU A 142 -5.43 -16.71 21.87
C LEU A 142 -5.39 -18.24 21.73
N GLY A 143 -4.21 -18.85 21.66
CA GLY A 143 -4.07 -20.30 21.43
C GLY A 143 -4.42 -20.73 19.99
N ILE A 144 -4.52 -19.81 19.04
CA ILE A 144 -4.87 -20.11 17.65
C ILE A 144 -3.61 -20.34 16.83
N HIS A 145 -3.47 -21.56 16.28
CA HIS A 145 -2.31 -21.92 15.49
C HIS A 145 -2.17 -21.02 14.23
N PRO A 146 -0.97 -20.59 13.82
CA PRO A 146 -0.74 -19.69 12.68
C PRO A 146 -1.48 -20.04 11.38
N ASN A 147 -1.61 -21.34 11.08
CA ASN A 147 -2.33 -21.81 9.88
C ASN A 147 -3.87 -21.65 9.96
N GLN A 148 -4.42 -21.37 11.13
CA GLN A 148 -5.86 -21.20 11.37
C GLN A 148 -6.25 -19.73 11.58
N GLN A 149 -5.27 -18.83 11.73
CA GLN A 149 -5.53 -17.43 12.09
C GLN A 149 -6.24 -16.64 11.00
N LYS A 150 -6.03 -17.01 9.73
CA LYS A 150 -6.72 -16.36 8.61
C LYS A 150 -8.22 -16.64 8.65
N GLU A 151 -8.62 -17.87 8.90
CA GLU A 151 -10.01 -18.30 9.01
C GLU A 151 -10.66 -17.84 10.32
N ALA A 152 -9.85 -17.70 11.39
CA ALA A 152 -10.31 -17.22 12.70
C ALA A 152 -10.39 -15.68 12.80
N ALA A 153 -9.86 -14.96 11.82
CA ALA A 153 -9.94 -13.50 11.79
C ALA A 153 -11.40 -13.03 11.70
N SER A 154 -11.68 -11.87 12.30
CA SER A 154 -13.04 -11.33 12.38
C SER A 154 -13.54 -10.77 11.06
N LEU A 155 -14.53 -11.39 10.45
CA LEU A 155 -15.19 -10.86 9.25
C LEU A 155 -15.85 -9.51 9.50
N ASP A 156 -16.45 -9.29 10.69
CA ASP A 156 -17.04 -8.00 11.05
C ASP A 156 -16.00 -6.88 11.03
N LEU A 157 -14.80 -7.14 11.60
CA LEU A 157 -13.70 -6.19 11.59
C LEU A 157 -13.15 -5.98 10.17
N ILE A 158 -12.96 -7.04 9.39
CA ILE A 158 -12.49 -6.95 8.00
C ILE A 158 -13.45 -6.08 7.19
N HIS A 159 -14.75 -6.33 7.24
CA HIS A 159 -15.74 -5.55 6.50
C HIS A 159 -15.80 -4.09 6.97
N ALA A 160 -15.65 -3.84 8.27
CA ALA A 160 -15.61 -2.48 8.80
C ALA A 160 -14.38 -1.72 8.29
N VAL A 161 -13.19 -2.32 8.33
CA VAL A 161 -11.94 -1.71 7.84
C VAL A 161 -12.03 -1.45 6.33
N VAL A 162 -12.45 -2.45 5.54
CA VAL A 162 -12.66 -2.30 4.09
C VAL A 162 -13.62 -1.15 3.79
N LYS A 163 -14.78 -1.11 4.45
CA LYS A 163 -15.76 -0.05 4.26
C LYS A 163 -15.18 1.33 4.55
N MET A 164 -14.43 1.48 5.63
CA MET A 164 -13.88 2.76 6.06
C MET A 164 -12.72 3.23 5.18
N ARG A 165 -11.82 2.33 4.77
CA ARG A 165 -10.64 2.67 3.94
C ARG A 165 -10.96 2.78 2.45
N SER A 166 -12.04 2.15 1.97
CA SER A 166 -12.43 2.22 0.55
C SER A 166 -12.88 3.62 0.12
N THR A 167 -13.48 4.41 1.01
CA THR A 167 -13.89 5.79 0.72
C THR A 167 -12.98 6.75 1.46
N LYS A 168 -12.21 7.53 0.71
CA LYS A 168 -11.21 8.45 1.25
C LYS A 168 -11.88 9.74 1.76
N THR A 169 -11.42 10.21 2.91
CA THR A 169 -11.75 11.54 3.42
C THR A 169 -10.98 12.62 2.67
N GLN A 170 -11.34 13.88 2.84
CA GLN A 170 -10.63 15.00 2.21
C GLN A 170 -9.15 15.05 2.63
N GLU A 171 -8.83 14.80 3.91
CA GLU A 171 -7.46 14.76 4.41
C GLU A 171 -6.65 13.63 3.75
N GLU A 172 -7.26 12.48 3.48
CA GLU A 172 -6.63 11.36 2.78
C GLU A 172 -6.41 11.66 1.29
N ILE A 173 -7.35 12.35 0.65
CA ILE A 173 -7.20 12.81 -0.73
C ILE A 173 -6.01 13.77 -0.85
N GLU A 174 -5.85 14.70 0.07
CA GLU A 174 -4.72 15.64 0.08
C GLU A 174 -3.37 14.92 0.23
N GLU A 175 -3.30 13.85 1.02
CA GLU A 175 -2.10 13.01 1.11
C GLU A 175 -1.84 12.22 -0.17
N LEU A 176 -2.87 11.66 -0.80
CA LEU A 176 -2.76 11.00 -2.09
C LEU A 176 -2.29 11.95 -3.21
N GLU A 177 -2.77 13.19 -3.21
CA GLU A 177 -2.30 14.22 -4.15
C GLU A 177 -0.82 14.58 -3.90
N ARG A 178 -0.38 14.68 -2.64
CA ARG A 178 1.05 14.85 -2.32
C ARG A 178 1.89 13.67 -2.84
N ALA A 179 1.43 12.45 -2.62
CA ALA A 179 2.08 11.25 -3.13
C ALA A 179 2.15 11.27 -4.67
N ALA A 180 1.07 11.68 -5.34
CA ALA A 180 1.02 11.81 -6.80
C ALA A 180 2.02 12.86 -7.33
N VAL A 181 2.20 13.99 -6.63
CA VAL A 181 3.23 14.98 -6.98
C VAL A 181 4.63 14.39 -6.87
N ILE A 182 4.90 13.58 -5.84
CA ILE A 182 6.19 12.89 -5.69
C ILE A 182 6.40 11.90 -6.83
N GLY A 183 5.39 11.05 -7.14
CA GLY A 183 5.42 10.13 -8.28
C GLY A 183 5.67 10.85 -9.61
N TYR A 184 5.01 11.99 -9.84
CA TYR A 184 5.30 12.85 -11.00
C TYR A 184 6.77 13.29 -11.09
N LYS A 185 7.38 13.67 -9.96
CA LYS A 185 8.80 14.03 -9.91
C LYS A 185 9.70 12.83 -10.22
N MET A 186 9.37 11.66 -9.71
CA MET A 186 10.09 10.41 -10.00
C MET A 186 10.07 10.10 -11.51
N HIS A 187 8.89 10.13 -12.12
CA HIS A 187 8.73 9.90 -13.57
C HIS A 187 9.45 10.94 -14.44
N THR A 188 9.32 12.22 -14.10
CA THR A 188 9.98 13.28 -14.87
C THR A 188 11.50 13.22 -14.73
N THR A 189 12.02 12.81 -13.57
CA THR A 189 13.45 12.51 -13.39
C THR A 189 13.86 11.36 -14.29
N ALA A 190 13.14 10.24 -14.29
CA ALA A 190 13.42 9.10 -15.16
C ALA A 190 13.50 9.51 -16.63
N MET A 191 12.48 10.23 -17.12
CA MET A 191 12.42 10.69 -18.51
C MET A 191 13.57 11.64 -18.87
N ALA A 192 13.96 12.54 -17.96
CA ALA A 192 15.00 13.52 -18.20
C ALA A 192 16.41 12.91 -18.29
N ILE A 193 16.68 11.87 -17.52
CA ILE A 193 18.03 11.29 -17.44
C ILE A 193 18.24 10.07 -18.34
N THR A 194 17.15 9.40 -18.74
CA THR A 194 17.22 8.18 -19.57
C THR A 194 17.89 8.43 -20.90
N ARG A 195 18.92 7.65 -21.19
CA ARG A 195 19.64 7.64 -22.47
C ARG A 195 20.40 6.33 -22.68
N PRO A 196 20.71 5.95 -23.92
CA PRO A 196 21.53 4.77 -24.18
C PRO A 196 22.87 4.81 -23.44
N GLY A 197 23.35 3.65 -23.01
CA GLY A 197 24.62 3.46 -22.29
C GLY A 197 24.55 3.64 -20.77
N LEU A 198 23.46 4.16 -20.22
CA LEU A 198 23.20 4.07 -18.77
C LEU A 198 22.69 2.67 -18.43
N THR A 199 22.87 2.23 -17.18
CA THR A 199 22.25 0.98 -16.71
C THR A 199 20.84 1.24 -16.16
N GLU A 200 19.96 0.23 -16.25
CA GLU A 200 18.65 0.29 -15.59
C GLU A 200 18.80 0.60 -14.09
N LYS A 201 19.80 0.00 -13.43
CA LYS A 201 20.09 0.19 -11.99
C LYS A 201 20.45 1.62 -11.64
N PHE A 202 21.24 2.28 -12.51
CA PHE A 202 21.60 3.69 -12.30
C PHE A 202 20.35 4.59 -12.32
N VAL A 203 19.51 4.43 -13.35
CA VAL A 203 18.29 5.24 -13.47
C VAL A 203 17.30 4.93 -12.32
N GLY A 204 17.10 3.64 -12.00
CA GLY A 204 16.26 3.24 -10.86
C GLY A 204 16.71 3.86 -9.54
N GLY A 205 18.03 3.88 -9.27
CA GLY A 205 18.58 4.54 -8.09
C GLY A 205 18.34 6.05 -8.05
N GLN A 206 18.30 6.74 -9.21
CA GLN A 206 17.96 8.16 -9.27
C GLN A 206 16.46 8.40 -9.04
N ILE A 207 15.61 7.49 -9.51
CA ILE A 207 14.17 7.52 -9.25
C ILE A 207 13.90 7.41 -7.74
N ASP A 208 14.50 6.41 -7.08
CA ASP A 208 14.38 6.20 -5.62
C ASP A 208 14.95 7.39 -4.83
N GLY A 209 16.11 7.90 -5.24
CA GLY A 209 16.74 9.10 -4.68
C GLY A 209 15.86 10.34 -4.83
N THR A 210 15.05 10.43 -5.90
CA THR A 210 14.09 11.51 -6.07
C THR A 210 13.01 11.46 -4.99
N ALA A 211 12.37 10.29 -4.74
CA ALA A 211 11.41 10.15 -3.66
C ALA A 211 12.00 10.60 -2.31
N ASN A 212 13.20 10.09 -1.97
CA ASN A 212 13.89 10.45 -0.74
C ASN A 212 14.18 11.96 -0.63
N SER A 213 14.52 12.62 -1.73
CA SER A 213 14.81 14.07 -1.73
C SER A 213 13.58 14.94 -1.46
N TYR A 214 12.38 14.39 -1.64
CA TYR A 214 11.11 15.03 -1.29
C TYR A 214 10.57 14.59 0.09
N GLY A 215 11.40 13.93 0.92
CA GLY A 215 11.03 13.49 2.26
C GLY A 215 10.08 12.28 2.26
N ALA A 216 10.05 11.52 1.18
CA ALA A 216 9.21 10.35 0.99
C ALA A 216 10.08 9.09 0.85
N THR A 217 9.44 7.93 0.83
CA THR A 217 10.06 6.68 0.40
C THR A 217 9.40 6.20 -0.90
N THR A 218 9.90 5.14 -1.50
CA THR A 218 9.19 4.48 -2.60
C THR A 218 8.00 3.69 -2.05
N SER A 219 6.85 3.79 -2.70
CA SER A 219 5.63 3.07 -2.29
C SER A 219 5.71 1.56 -2.56
N PHE A 220 6.57 1.17 -3.49
CA PHE A 220 6.94 -0.22 -3.82
C PHE A 220 8.34 -0.22 -4.44
N ALA A 221 8.91 -1.40 -4.65
CA ALA A 221 10.19 -1.53 -5.32
C ALA A 221 10.07 -1.01 -6.75
N THR A 222 10.81 0.04 -7.09
CA THR A 222 10.77 0.65 -8.42
C THR A 222 11.03 -0.38 -9.52
N ILE A 223 10.14 -0.41 -10.50
CA ILE A 223 10.27 -1.22 -11.71
C ILE A 223 10.78 -0.29 -12.81
N TYR A 224 11.94 -0.62 -13.36
CA TYR A 224 12.50 0.14 -14.46
C TYR A 224 13.29 -0.81 -15.37
N SER A 225 12.70 -1.16 -16.51
CA SER A 225 13.28 -2.16 -17.39
C SER A 225 12.94 -1.92 -18.87
N GLN A 226 13.93 -2.20 -19.75
CA GLN A 226 13.71 -2.29 -21.19
C GLN A 226 13.11 -3.64 -21.64
N HIS A 227 12.80 -4.51 -20.68
CA HIS A 227 12.09 -5.77 -20.84
C HIS A 227 10.70 -5.68 -20.21
N GLY A 228 9.86 -4.76 -20.73
CA GLY A 228 8.51 -4.51 -20.23
C GLY A 228 7.54 -5.71 -20.34
N GLU A 229 7.91 -6.76 -21.07
CA GLU A 229 7.22 -8.04 -21.07
C GLU A 229 7.34 -8.79 -19.73
N ILE A 230 8.28 -8.40 -18.87
CA ILE A 230 8.44 -8.88 -17.49
C ILE A 230 7.83 -7.83 -16.56
N MET A 231 6.63 -8.10 -16.06
CA MET A 231 5.82 -7.09 -15.35
C MET A 231 6.47 -6.54 -14.07
N HIS A 232 7.21 -7.35 -13.32
CA HIS A 232 7.90 -6.92 -12.09
C HIS A 232 9.43 -7.01 -12.28
N GLY A 233 9.93 -6.37 -13.35
CA GLY A 233 11.36 -6.33 -13.67
C GLY A 233 12.10 -5.30 -12.81
N ASN A 234 12.78 -5.76 -11.75
CA ASN A 234 13.66 -4.88 -10.97
C ASN A 234 14.79 -4.32 -11.84
N PRO A 235 15.21 -3.06 -11.61
CA PRO A 235 16.33 -2.47 -12.35
C PRO A 235 17.60 -3.31 -12.24
N SER A 236 18.14 -3.70 -13.37
CA SER A 236 19.33 -4.57 -13.51
C SER A 236 20.57 -3.75 -13.90
N MET A 237 21.73 -4.43 -13.98
CA MET A 237 22.96 -3.83 -14.51
C MET A 237 23.01 -3.82 -16.05
N ALA A 238 21.92 -4.23 -16.72
CA ALA A 238 21.83 -4.16 -18.17
C ALA A 238 21.89 -2.71 -18.67
N GLU A 239 22.68 -2.46 -19.71
CA GLU A 239 22.77 -1.17 -20.37
C GLU A 239 21.51 -0.93 -21.22
N LEU A 240 20.98 0.26 -21.12
CA LEU A 240 19.87 0.76 -21.92
C LEU A 240 20.28 0.86 -23.39
N GLN A 241 19.53 0.23 -24.27
CA GLN A 241 19.86 0.11 -25.68
C GLN A 241 19.13 1.15 -26.53
N ASP A 242 19.83 1.72 -27.49
CA ASP A 242 19.22 2.60 -28.47
C ASP A 242 18.10 1.90 -29.26
N GLY A 243 17.03 2.63 -29.53
CA GLY A 243 15.85 2.12 -30.27
C GLY A 243 14.90 1.23 -29.45
N ARG A 244 15.19 0.93 -28.17
CA ARG A 244 14.26 0.24 -27.27
C ARG A 244 13.34 1.23 -26.52
N LEU A 245 12.24 0.67 -26.02
CA LEU A 245 11.40 1.32 -25.00
C LEU A 245 11.87 0.91 -23.61
N VAL A 246 11.55 1.73 -22.62
CA VAL A 246 11.68 1.37 -21.20
C VAL A 246 10.32 1.55 -20.54
N LEU A 247 9.94 0.58 -19.72
CA LEU A 247 8.82 0.66 -18.78
C LEU A 247 9.37 1.21 -17.48
N CYS A 248 8.75 2.26 -16.98
CA CYS A 248 9.02 2.87 -15.68
C CYS A 248 7.74 2.84 -14.86
N ASP A 249 7.77 2.08 -13.78
CA ASP A 249 6.67 1.94 -12.84
C ASP A 249 7.19 2.26 -11.44
N CYS A 250 6.72 3.35 -10.89
CA CYS A 250 7.20 3.88 -9.62
C CYS A 250 6.16 4.79 -8.95
N GLY A 251 6.29 4.90 -7.66
CA GLY A 251 5.48 5.77 -6.85
C GLY A 251 6.15 6.17 -5.55
N GLY A 252 5.69 7.26 -4.95
CA GLY A 252 6.17 7.75 -3.68
C GLY A 252 5.17 7.47 -2.56
N GLU A 253 5.68 7.12 -1.38
CA GLU A 253 4.94 7.00 -0.13
C GLU A 253 5.25 8.22 0.74
N THR A 254 4.22 8.99 1.10
CA THR A 254 4.36 10.19 1.94
C THR A 254 4.75 9.82 3.37
N LEU A 255 5.11 10.82 4.18
CA LEU A 255 5.33 10.61 5.61
C LEU A 255 4.11 10.08 6.37
N GLU A 256 2.90 10.31 5.84
CA GLU A 256 1.66 9.76 6.39
C GLU A 256 1.28 8.42 5.77
N HIS A 257 2.21 7.83 5.01
CA HIS A 257 2.10 6.52 4.40
C HIS A 257 1.02 6.38 3.31
N TYR A 258 0.64 7.48 2.66
CA TYR A 258 -0.21 7.43 1.47
C TYR A 258 0.65 7.30 0.22
N CYS A 259 0.22 6.42 -0.67
CA CYS A 259 1.01 5.97 -1.81
C CYS A 259 0.54 6.61 -3.11
N SER A 260 1.48 6.78 -4.05
CA SER A 260 1.19 6.90 -5.48
C SER A 260 1.72 5.70 -6.24
N ASP A 261 1.13 5.45 -7.40
CA ASP A 261 1.47 4.34 -8.26
C ASP A 261 1.11 4.70 -9.71
N ASN A 262 2.11 4.78 -10.56
CA ASN A 262 1.91 5.09 -11.97
C ASN A 262 2.96 4.41 -12.84
N THR A 263 2.52 3.89 -13.98
CA THR A 263 3.42 3.36 -15.00
C THR A 263 3.50 4.29 -16.21
N ARG A 264 4.68 4.49 -16.75
CA ARG A 264 4.93 5.17 -18.03
C ARG A 264 5.94 4.41 -18.86
N THR A 265 5.63 4.23 -20.13
CA THR A 265 6.54 3.63 -21.12
C THR A 265 6.99 4.70 -22.12
N PHE A 266 8.29 4.78 -22.37
CA PHE A 266 8.85 5.78 -23.28
C PHE A 266 10.13 5.28 -23.96
N PRO A 267 10.52 5.87 -25.12
CA PRO A 267 11.72 5.45 -25.84
C PRO A 267 12.99 5.90 -25.14
N ILE A 268 13.96 5.00 -25.00
CA ILE A 268 15.25 5.25 -24.34
C ILE A 268 16.04 6.40 -25.00
N ASN A 269 15.94 6.55 -26.31
CA ASN A 269 16.60 7.61 -27.08
C ASN A 269 15.70 8.84 -27.33
N GLY A 270 14.50 8.90 -26.71
CA GLY A 270 13.54 9.99 -26.87
C GLY A 270 12.74 9.96 -28.19
N LYS A 271 12.88 8.90 -29.02
CA LYS A 271 12.20 8.80 -30.32
C LYS A 271 11.54 7.43 -30.50
N PHE A 272 10.23 7.42 -30.73
CA PHE A 272 9.52 6.22 -31.14
C PHE A 272 9.88 5.84 -32.58
N THR A 273 10.05 4.56 -32.83
CA THR A 273 9.94 4.00 -34.19
C THR A 273 8.45 4.03 -34.61
N GLN A 274 8.19 3.94 -35.92
CA GLN A 274 6.80 3.91 -36.42
C GLN A 274 5.99 2.79 -35.78
N ARG A 275 6.57 1.58 -35.66
CA ARG A 275 5.90 0.44 -35.05
C ARG A 275 5.61 0.61 -33.55
N GLN A 276 6.53 1.20 -32.83
CA GLN A 276 6.33 1.52 -31.41
C GLN A 276 5.23 2.56 -31.22
N LEU A 277 5.19 3.60 -32.07
CA LEU A 277 4.18 4.64 -32.00
C LEU A 277 2.77 4.10 -32.30
N GLU A 278 2.64 3.20 -33.26
CA GLU A 278 1.37 2.53 -33.59
C GLU A 278 0.80 1.80 -32.38
N ILE A 279 1.62 0.98 -31.68
CA ILE A 279 1.18 0.25 -30.48
C ILE A 279 0.91 1.25 -29.33
N TYR A 280 1.81 2.21 -29.11
CA TYR A 280 1.67 3.22 -28.05
C TYR A 280 0.36 4.01 -28.18
N SER A 281 0.00 4.41 -29.40
CA SER A 281 -1.23 5.18 -29.66
C SER A 281 -2.50 4.38 -29.34
N VAL A 282 -2.48 3.04 -29.50
CA VAL A 282 -3.61 2.19 -29.06
C VAL A 282 -3.74 2.23 -27.55
N VAL A 283 -2.62 2.13 -26.82
CA VAL A 283 -2.63 2.16 -25.35
C VAL A 283 -3.01 3.55 -24.83
N GLU A 284 -2.51 4.62 -25.44
CA GLU A 284 -2.87 6.01 -25.10
C GLU A 284 -4.40 6.24 -25.27
N LYS A 285 -4.95 5.83 -26.40
CA LYS A 285 -6.42 5.89 -26.64
C LYS A 285 -7.21 5.13 -25.58
N ALA A 286 -6.74 3.96 -25.17
CA ALA A 286 -7.38 3.15 -24.12
C ALA A 286 -7.28 3.81 -22.75
N HIS A 287 -6.13 4.45 -22.42
CA HIS A 287 -5.94 5.22 -21.20
C HIS A 287 -6.88 6.43 -21.14
N ASP A 288 -6.95 7.22 -22.20
CA ASP A 288 -7.84 8.39 -22.28
C ASP A 288 -9.32 7.99 -22.12
N TYR A 289 -9.72 6.90 -22.76
CA TYR A 289 -11.07 6.36 -22.59
C TYR A 289 -11.36 5.99 -21.13
N ALA A 290 -10.39 5.37 -20.43
CA ALA A 290 -10.56 5.04 -19.03
C ALA A 290 -10.78 6.28 -18.16
N LEU A 291 -9.98 7.35 -18.39
CA LEU A 291 -10.13 8.62 -17.67
C LEU A 291 -11.47 9.30 -17.94
N GLU A 292 -11.94 9.28 -19.20
CA GLU A 292 -13.23 9.87 -19.57
C GLU A 292 -14.40 9.15 -18.93
N LEU A 293 -14.32 7.82 -18.81
CA LEU A 293 -15.40 6.98 -18.30
C LEU A 293 -15.38 6.85 -16.75
N ALA A 294 -14.25 7.05 -16.10
CA ALA A 294 -14.09 6.92 -14.64
C ALA A 294 -14.82 8.06 -13.90
N LYS A 295 -16.14 7.91 -13.74
CA LYS A 295 -17.03 8.88 -13.10
C LYS A 295 -17.87 8.23 -12.00
N PRO A 296 -18.36 9.00 -11.02
CA PRO A 296 -19.25 8.47 -10.00
C PRO A 296 -20.45 7.70 -10.61
N GLY A 297 -20.71 6.50 -10.09
CA GLY A 297 -21.77 5.62 -10.54
C GLY A 297 -21.39 4.64 -11.65
N VAL A 298 -20.26 4.81 -12.33
CA VAL A 298 -19.74 3.84 -13.30
C VAL A 298 -19.05 2.69 -12.59
N LYS A 299 -19.36 1.46 -12.99
CA LYS A 299 -18.68 0.29 -12.42
C LYS A 299 -17.29 0.16 -13.02
N TYR A 300 -16.29 -0.10 -12.16
CA TYR A 300 -14.90 -0.30 -12.59
C TYR A 300 -14.74 -1.39 -13.66
N MET A 301 -15.51 -2.48 -13.55
CA MET A 301 -15.54 -3.55 -14.57
C MET A 301 -15.97 -3.07 -15.96
N ASP A 302 -16.91 -2.12 -16.04
CA ASP A 302 -17.35 -1.57 -17.32
C ASP A 302 -16.24 -0.75 -17.98
N VAL A 303 -15.48 0.00 -17.18
CA VAL A 303 -14.28 0.72 -17.63
C VAL A 303 -13.23 -0.27 -18.13
N HIS A 304 -12.94 -1.32 -17.34
CA HIS A 304 -11.96 -2.35 -17.71
C HIS A 304 -12.31 -3.04 -19.05
N PHE A 305 -13.53 -3.51 -19.19
CA PHE A 305 -13.93 -4.17 -20.45
C PHE A 305 -13.97 -3.22 -21.64
N GLY A 306 -14.31 -1.95 -21.43
CA GLY A 306 -14.21 -0.93 -22.47
C GLY A 306 -12.76 -0.74 -22.96
N VAL A 307 -11.80 -0.66 -22.03
CA VAL A 307 -10.36 -0.61 -22.34
C VAL A 307 -9.91 -1.86 -23.10
N CYS A 308 -10.32 -3.06 -22.64
CA CYS A 308 -10.01 -4.32 -23.32
C CYS A 308 -10.47 -4.34 -24.78
N LYS A 309 -11.66 -3.80 -25.06
CA LYS A 309 -12.19 -3.69 -26.43
C LYS A 309 -11.35 -2.76 -27.29
N ILE A 310 -10.99 -1.59 -26.78
CA ILE A 310 -10.17 -0.61 -27.52
C ILE A 310 -8.80 -1.22 -27.85
N ILE A 311 -8.17 -1.88 -26.89
CA ILE A 311 -6.87 -2.54 -27.12
C ILE A 311 -7.03 -3.64 -28.16
N PHE A 312 -8.04 -4.50 -28.04
CA PHE A 312 -8.24 -5.60 -28.99
C PHE A 312 -8.54 -5.11 -30.40
N ASP A 313 -9.38 -4.06 -30.57
CA ASP A 313 -9.65 -3.43 -31.86
C ASP A 313 -8.40 -2.81 -32.47
N GLY A 314 -7.61 -2.07 -31.68
CA GLY A 314 -6.33 -1.54 -32.15
C GLY A 314 -5.36 -2.64 -32.61
N MET A 315 -5.30 -3.77 -31.91
CA MET A 315 -4.50 -4.91 -32.35
C MET A 315 -5.03 -5.55 -33.64
N LYS A 316 -6.35 -5.54 -33.87
CA LYS A 316 -6.94 -5.97 -35.16
C LYS A 316 -6.54 -5.05 -36.30
N GLU A 317 -6.63 -3.72 -36.09
CA GLU A 317 -6.21 -2.71 -37.08
C GLU A 317 -4.75 -2.87 -37.48
N LEU A 318 -3.90 -3.24 -36.53
CA LEU A 318 -2.47 -3.52 -36.74
C LEU A 318 -2.18 -4.92 -37.30
N GLY A 319 -3.21 -5.75 -37.55
CA GLY A 319 -3.08 -7.12 -38.07
C GLY A 319 -2.56 -8.15 -37.07
N LEU A 320 -2.57 -7.83 -35.75
CA LEU A 320 -2.09 -8.70 -34.69
C LEU A 320 -3.20 -9.57 -34.08
N ALA A 321 -4.47 -9.22 -34.30
CA ALA A 321 -5.63 -9.96 -33.85
C ALA A 321 -6.66 -10.10 -34.95
N LYS A 322 -7.64 -11.01 -34.78
CA LYS A 322 -8.76 -11.27 -35.73
C LYS A 322 -9.99 -11.62 -34.94
N GLY A 323 -11.16 -11.50 -35.60
CA GLY A 323 -12.44 -11.90 -35.03
C GLY A 323 -13.31 -10.76 -34.57
N ASP A 324 -14.44 -11.12 -33.96
CA ASP A 324 -15.37 -10.16 -33.35
C ASP A 324 -14.83 -9.73 -31.99
N THR A 325 -14.81 -8.42 -31.76
CA THR A 325 -14.21 -7.85 -30.54
C THR A 325 -15.03 -8.16 -29.30
N GLU A 326 -16.36 -8.08 -29.37
CA GLU A 326 -17.22 -8.37 -28.22
C GLU A 326 -17.06 -9.82 -27.77
N GLU A 327 -17.05 -10.74 -28.72
CA GLU A 327 -16.86 -12.16 -28.44
C GLU A 327 -15.46 -12.47 -27.96
N ALA A 328 -14.43 -11.86 -28.53
CA ALA A 328 -13.05 -12.03 -28.11
C ALA A 328 -12.84 -11.56 -26.66
N VAL A 329 -13.38 -10.40 -26.30
CA VAL A 329 -13.28 -9.88 -24.93
C VAL A 329 -14.08 -10.75 -23.96
N ARG A 330 -15.27 -11.19 -24.34
CA ARG A 330 -16.09 -12.10 -23.53
C ARG A 330 -15.40 -13.45 -23.25
N GLN A 331 -14.63 -13.97 -24.21
CA GLN A 331 -13.85 -15.21 -24.08
C GLN A 331 -12.47 -14.99 -23.43
N GLY A 332 -12.09 -13.77 -23.10
CA GLY A 332 -10.81 -13.46 -22.48
C GLY A 332 -9.62 -13.36 -23.43
N ALA A 333 -9.83 -13.34 -24.77
CA ALA A 333 -8.75 -13.26 -25.75
C ALA A 333 -7.92 -11.96 -25.65
N HIS A 334 -8.51 -10.88 -25.12
CA HIS A 334 -7.82 -9.63 -24.83
C HIS A 334 -6.64 -9.80 -23.85
N ALA A 335 -6.66 -10.84 -23.01
CA ALA A 335 -5.59 -11.11 -22.03
C ALA A 335 -4.23 -11.40 -22.68
N MET A 336 -4.18 -11.70 -23.98
CA MET A 336 -2.89 -11.78 -24.73
C MET A 336 -2.18 -10.41 -24.77
N PHE A 337 -2.90 -9.30 -24.66
CA PHE A 337 -2.39 -7.94 -24.79
C PHE A 337 -2.51 -7.14 -23.49
N LEU A 338 -3.47 -7.48 -22.64
CA LEU A 338 -3.69 -6.92 -21.30
C LEU A 338 -3.99 -8.06 -20.33
N PRO A 339 -2.96 -8.74 -19.81
CA PRO A 339 -3.12 -9.94 -18.97
C PRO A 339 -3.49 -9.64 -17.49
N HIS A 340 -3.60 -8.37 -17.12
CA HIS A 340 -3.87 -7.92 -15.75
C HIS A 340 -5.10 -7.01 -15.69
N GLY A 341 -5.52 -6.65 -14.48
CA GLY A 341 -6.58 -5.65 -14.27
C GLY A 341 -6.16 -4.26 -14.76
N LEU A 342 -7.15 -3.39 -14.97
CA LEU A 342 -6.91 -1.99 -15.38
C LEU A 342 -6.16 -1.18 -14.31
N GLY A 343 -6.37 -1.52 -13.05
CA GLY A 343 -5.76 -0.87 -11.91
C GLY A 343 -6.36 -1.42 -10.62
N HIS A 344 -6.14 -0.74 -9.53
CA HIS A 344 -6.56 -1.16 -8.19
C HIS A 344 -6.85 0.06 -7.30
N MET A 345 -7.48 -0.18 -6.14
CA MET A 345 -7.61 0.85 -5.12
C MET A 345 -6.25 1.22 -4.55
N MET A 346 -6.08 2.48 -4.20
CA MET A 346 -4.86 3.03 -3.63
C MET A 346 -5.18 3.86 -2.39
N GLY A 347 -4.27 3.87 -1.43
CA GLY A 347 -4.44 4.59 -0.18
C GLY A 347 -3.17 4.56 0.66
N MET A 348 -3.28 4.09 1.91
CA MET A 348 -2.12 3.83 2.78
C MET A 348 -1.34 2.59 2.33
N ASP A 349 -1.94 1.73 1.56
CA ASP A 349 -1.26 0.67 0.84
C ASP A 349 -1.39 0.93 -0.66
N VAL A 350 -0.38 0.50 -1.45
CA VAL A 350 -0.41 0.63 -2.91
C VAL A 350 -1.61 -0.15 -3.46
N HIS A 351 -1.72 -1.40 -3.08
CA HIS A 351 -2.90 -2.23 -3.31
C HIS A 351 -3.78 -2.14 -2.06
N ASP A 352 -4.60 -1.10 -1.98
CA ASP A 352 -5.51 -0.86 -0.86
C ASP A 352 -6.78 -1.73 -0.95
N MET A 353 -7.75 -1.53 -0.05
CA MET A 353 -8.96 -2.35 0.19
C MET A 353 -9.76 -2.72 -1.04
#